data_80e741a9e694be9a34eba414a847fc97
#
_entry.id   80e741a9e694be9a34eba414a847fc97
#
_cell.length_a   1.000
_cell.length_b   1.000
_cell.length_c   1.000
_cell.angle_alpha   90.00
_cell.angle_beta   90.00
_cell.angle_gamma   90.00
#
_symmetry.space_group_name_H-M   'P 1'
#
loop_
_entity.id
_entity.type
_entity.pdbx_description
1 polymer ?
#
loop_
_entity_poly.entity_id
_entity_poly.type
_entity_poly.pdbx_seq_one_letter_code
_entity_poly.pdbx_strand_id
1 'polypeptide(L)' 'MAVRKRFWTLLVRREGRFLPEFGSFVRGEAIAKMSELRLKGVRRSDLKIIASDPDIAAIKKDVEALNDA' A
#
# COMPACT_ATOMS: atom_id res chain seq x y z
N MET A 1 25.67 2.87 10.83
CA MET A 1 24.53 3.67 10.36
C MET A 1 23.30 2.77 10.23
N ALA A 2 22.26 3.07 10.97
CA ALA A 2 21.02 2.29 10.87
C ALA A 2 20.32 2.62 9.57
N VAL A 3 20.17 1.65 8.69
CA VAL A 3 19.35 1.82 7.48
C VAL A 3 17.88 1.70 7.91
N ARG A 4 17.12 2.77 7.76
CA ARG A 4 15.68 2.72 8.01
C ARG A 4 15.02 1.78 7.03
N LYS A 5 14.38 0.74 7.55
CA LYS A 5 13.57 -0.15 6.73
C LYS A 5 12.27 0.57 6.39
N ARG A 6 11.95 0.64 5.11
CA ARG A 6 10.65 1.14 4.67
C ARG A 6 9.61 0.05 4.76
N PHE A 7 8.41 0.47 5.12
CA PHE A 7 7.27 -0.42 5.12
C PHE A 7 6.45 -0.17 3.86
N TRP A 8 6.17 -1.22 3.12
CA TRP A 8 5.45 -1.16 1.85
C TRP A 8 4.01 -1.59 2.09
N THR A 9 3.07 -0.69 1.79
CA THR A 9 1.65 -0.97 1.98
C THR A 9 0.95 -0.99 0.63
N LEU A 10 0.24 -2.07 0.36
CA LEU A 10 -0.61 -2.19 -0.82
C LEU A 10 -1.99 -1.66 -0.47
N LEU A 11 -2.46 -0.70 -1.24
CA LEU A 11 -3.76 -0.10 -1.08
C LEU A 11 -4.68 -0.57 -2.19
N VAL A 12 -5.93 -0.79 -1.84
CA VAL A 12 -6.99 -1.12 -2.80
C VAL A 12 -8.07 -0.05 -2.69
N ARG A 13 -8.49 0.49 -3.84
CA ARG A 13 -9.57 1.48 -3.86
C ARG A 13 -10.91 0.76 -3.80
N ARG A 14 -11.68 1.11 -2.77
CA ARG A 14 -13.04 0.61 -2.58
C ARG A 14 -13.94 1.79 -2.28
N GLU A 15 -15.05 1.89 -2.99
CA GLU A 15 -16.02 2.99 -2.83
C GLU A 15 -15.37 4.38 -2.96
N GLY A 16 -14.41 4.49 -3.90
CA GLY A 16 -13.73 5.76 -4.16
C GLY A 16 -12.60 6.11 -3.20
N ARG A 17 -12.25 5.22 -2.27
CA ARG A 17 -11.19 5.46 -1.29
C ARG A 17 -10.17 4.32 -1.28
N PHE A 18 -8.90 4.69 -1.15
CA PHE A 18 -7.83 3.71 -0.97
C PHE A 18 -7.77 3.25 0.49
N LEU A 19 -7.76 1.93 0.68
CA LEU A 19 -7.69 1.31 1.99
C LEU A 19 -6.53 0.33 2.03
N PRO A 20 -5.81 0.22 3.18
CA PRO A 20 -4.73 -0.75 3.32
C PRO A 20 -5.25 -2.18 3.21
N GLU A 21 -4.65 -2.96 2.33
CA GLU A 21 -5.01 -4.36 2.13
C GLU A 21 -3.92 -5.32 2.60
N PHE A 22 -2.65 -4.92 2.41
CA PHE A 22 -1.50 -5.76 2.74
C PHE A 22 -0.30 -4.88 3.04
N GLY A 23 0.54 -5.32 3.97
CA GLY A 23 1.75 -4.60 4.31
C GLY A 23 2.93 -5.54 4.51
N SER A 24 4.12 -5.11 4.12
CA SER A 24 5.34 -5.88 4.27
C SER A 24 6.56 -4.97 4.31
N PHE A 25 7.63 -5.42 4.98
CA PHE A 25 8.93 -4.77 4.89
C PHE A 25 9.66 -5.12 3.59
N VAL A 26 9.15 -6.09 2.84
CA VAL A 26 9.75 -6.52 1.57
C VAL A 26 8.86 -6.04 0.42
N ARG A 27 9.41 -5.13 -0.40
CA ARG A 27 8.69 -4.57 -1.54
C ARG A 27 8.16 -5.66 -2.49
N GLY A 28 8.97 -6.70 -2.73
CA GLY A 28 8.59 -7.79 -3.62
C GLY A 28 7.33 -8.53 -3.16
N GLU A 29 7.11 -8.62 -1.84
CA GLU A 29 5.90 -9.24 -1.31
C GLU A 29 4.66 -8.40 -1.60
N ALA A 30 4.76 -7.08 -1.48
CA ALA A 30 3.66 -6.19 -1.83
C ALA A 30 3.33 -6.27 -3.32
N ILE A 31 4.35 -6.32 -4.18
CA ILE A 31 4.17 -6.48 -5.62
C ILE A 31 3.52 -7.81 -5.96
N ALA A 32 3.96 -8.90 -5.30
CA ALA A 32 3.37 -10.22 -5.51
C ALA A 32 1.89 -10.25 -5.13
N LYS A 33 1.54 -9.60 -4.00
CA LYS A 33 0.15 -9.49 -3.57
C LYS A 33 -0.69 -8.68 -4.56
N MET A 34 -0.13 -7.61 -5.08
CA MET A 34 -0.79 -6.80 -6.11
C MET A 34 -1.09 -7.64 -7.36
N SER A 35 -0.11 -8.42 -7.81
CA SER A 35 -0.30 -9.32 -8.97
C SER A 35 -1.40 -10.34 -8.70
N GLU A 36 -1.45 -10.91 -7.50
CA GLU A 36 -2.50 -11.84 -7.11
C GLU A 36 -3.88 -11.19 -7.20
N LEU A 37 -4.04 -9.97 -6.71
CA LEU A 37 -5.31 -9.25 -6.77
C LEU A 37 -5.70 -8.92 -8.20
N ARG A 38 -4.74 -8.59 -9.07
CA ARG A 38 -5.01 -8.37 -10.49
C ARG A 38 -5.54 -9.62 -11.17
N LEU A 39 -5.00 -10.78 -10.82
CA LEU A 39 -5.49 -12.06 -11.34
C LEU A 39 -6.92 -12.35 -10.88
N LYS A 40 -7.33 -11.81 -9.74
CA LYS A 40 -8.70 -11.93 -9.23
C LYS A 40 -9.66 -10.90 -9.83
N GLY A 41 -9.19 -10.05 -10.74
CA GLY A 41 -10.04 -9.09 -11.43
C GLY A 41 -9.97 -7.66 -10.91
N VAL A 42 -9.11 -7.37 -9.93
CA VAL A 42 -8.95 -6.00 -9.45
C VAL A 42 -8.16 -5.19 -10.47
N ARG A 43 -8.66 -4.02 -10.83
CA ARG A 43 -8.02 -3.15 -11.82
C ARG A 43 -6.73 -2.56 -11.25
N ARG A 44 -5.73 -2.40 -12.12
CA ARG A 44 -4.47 -1.76 -11.73
C ARG A 44 -4.70 -0.34 -11.19
N SER A 45 -5.64 0.39 -11.77
CA SER A 45 -5.98 1.75 -11.34
C SER A 45 -6.57 1.81 -9.93
N ASP A 46 -7.06 0.67 -9.41
CA ASP A 46 -7.60 0.55 -8.06
C ASP A 46 -6.56 0.03 -7.07
N LEU A 47 -5.31 -0.14 -7.51
CA LEU A 47 -4.22 -0.65 -6.69
C LEU A 47 -3.10 0.38 -6.61
N LYS A 48 -2.52 0.53 -5.43
CA LYS A 48 -1.38 1.41 -5.22
C LYS A 48 -0.49 0.87 -4.12
N ILE A 49 0.83 1.00 -4.32
CA ILE A 49 1.81 0.65 -3.30
C ILE A 49 2.44 1.93 -2.81
N ILE A 50 2.45 2.14 -1.51
CA ILE A 50 3.13 3.26 -0.88
C ILE A 50 4.24 2.76 0.03
N ALA A 51 5.30 3.55 0.14
CA ALA A 51 6.40 3.28 1.07
C ALA A 51 6.37 4.34 2.16
N SER A 52 6.42 3.92 3.41
CA SER A 52 6.38 4.82 4.56
C SER A 52 7.24 4.29 5.69
N ASP A 53 7.40 5.09 6.75
CA ASP A 53 7.96 4.59 7.99
C ASP A 53 7.02 3.51 8.56
N PRO A 54 7.57 2.49 9.24
CA PRO A 54 6.76 1.39 9.79
C PRO A 54 6.03 1.79 11.06
N ASP A 55 5.31 2.88 11.02
CA ASP A 55 4.52 3.44 12.10
C ASP A 55 3.08 3.52 11.60
N ILE A 56 2.16 2.98 12.38
CA ILE A 56 0.74 2.98 12.03
C ILE A 56 0.23 4.40 11.76
N ALA A 57 0.67 5.37 12.56
CA ALA A 57 0.28 6.77 12.38
C ALA A 57 0.80 7.35 11.07
N ALA A 58 2.04 7.01 10.68
CA ALA A 58 2.62 7.46 9.41
C ALA A 58 1.90 6.85 8.22
N ILE A 59 1.60 5.56 8.29
CA ILE A 59 0.87 4.85 7.22
C ILE A 59 -0.52 5.46 7.07
N LYS A 60 -1.23 5.68 8.16
CA LYS A 60 -2.57 6.26 8.14
C LYS A 60 -2.56 7.66 7.55
N LYS A 61 -1.57 8.49 7.92
CA LYS A 61 -1.41 9.83 7.39
C LYS A 61 -1.18 9.82 5.88
N ASP A 62 -0.34 8.91 5.39
CA ASP A 62 -0.05 8.80 3.97
C ASP A 62 -1.29 8.36 3.19
N VAL A 63 -2.07 7.43 3.73
CA VAL A 63 -3.33 6.98 3.12
C VAL A 63 -4.34 8.12 3.08
N GLU A 64 -4.48 8.88 4.16
CA GLU A 64 -5.39 10.02 4.22
C GLU A 64 -5.00 11.10 3.21
N ALA A 65 -3.70 11.40 3.10
CA ALA A 65 -3.19 12.37 2.12
C ALA A 65 -3.51 11.94 0.69
N LEU A 66 -3.39 10.66 0.39
CA LEU A 66 -3.73 10.10 -0.91
C LEU A 66 -5.23 10.23 -1.22
N ASN A 67 -6.09 9.97 -0.23
CA ASN A 67 -7.53 10.04 -0.40
C ASN A 67 -8.03 11.49 -0.50
N ASP A 68 -7.29 12.45 0.05
CA ASP A 68 -7.65 13.88 0.02
C ASP A 68 -7.09 14.61 -1.21
N ALA A 69 -6.25 13.94 -1.99
CA ALA A 69 -5.65 14.52 -3.18
C ALA A 69 -6.62 14.63 -4.34
#